data_5382d3da10504685e3f89570abe9722c
#
_entry.id   5382d3da10504685e3f89570abe9722c
#
_cell.length_a   1.000
_cell.length_b   1.000
_cell.length_c   1.000
_cell.angle_alpha   90.00
_cell.angle_beta   90.00
_cell.angle_gamma   90.00
#
_symmetry.space_group_name_H-M   'P 1'
#
loop_
_entity.id
_entity.type
_entity.pdbx_description
1 polymer ?
#
loop_
_entity_poly.entity_id
_entity_poly.type
_entity_poly.pdbx_seq_one_letter_code
_entity_poly.pdbx_strand_id
1 'polypeptide(L)'
;MQARNYRVILGLAVLLLAVLACTINVGGPSLPDQRIPVSTQALGELQTAIQTAVTGATGSGQLTLVITEPQLTSYLDNLLQAESQPLFTEPQVYLRNGQIQVFGLAQQGYFQANIEIVVTAGVDAQGQLKIELTSADFGPLPVPVGLKDAVTAAIQEAYTGAVGPAAVGFRLESLNVTDGKMSIVGRTK
;
A
#
# COMPACT_ATOMS: atom_id res chain seq x y z
N MET A 1 -4.31 20.52 -55.08
CA MET A 1 -3.13 20.61 -54.19
C MET A 1 -3.49 20.67 -52.70
N GLN A 2 -4.65 21.16 -52.28
CA GLN A 2 -5.07 21.29 -50.87
C GLN A 2 -5.25 19.94 -50.10
N ALA A 3 -5.79 18.92 -50.74
CA ALA A 3 -6.08 17.64 -50.08
C ALA A 3 -4.82 16.84 -49.65
N ARG A 4 -3.69 17.08 -50.31
CA ARG A 4 -2.43 16.39 -49.98
C ARG A 4 -1.77 16.98 -48.73
N ASN A 5 -1.87 18.29 -48.58
CA ASN A 5 -1.34 19.00 -47.42
C ASN A 5 -2.14 18.69 -46.14
N TYR A 6 -3.45 18.52 -46.25
CA TYR A 6 -4.28 18.13 -45.14
C TYR A 6 -3.92 16.75 -44.55
N ARG A 7 -3.65 15.79 -45.40
CA ARG A 7 -3.19 14.44 -45.00
C ARG A 7 -1.84 14.47 -44.26
N VAL A 8 -0.93 15.34 -44.72
CA VAL A 8 0.38 15.52 -44.09
C VAL A 8 0.22 16.23 -42.72
N ILE A 9 -0.61 17.26 -42.65
CA ILE A 9 -0.90 17.99 -41.41
C ILE A 9 -1.61 17.07 -40.40
N LEU A 10 -2.55 16.24 -40.85
CA LEU A 10 -3.25 15.27 -39.99
C LEU A 10 -2.28 14.20 -39.46
N GLY A 11 -1.38 13.70 -40.30
CA GLY A 11 -0.33 12.75 -39.91
C GLY A 11 0.63 13.36 -38.89
N LEU A 12 1.02 14.63 -39.05
CA LEU A 12 1.88 15.35 -38.14
C LEU A 12 1.19 15.61 -36.79
N ALA A 13 -0.11 15.95 -36.82
CA ALA A 13 -0.91 16.16 -35.62
C ALA A 13 -1.10 14.86 -34.81
N VAL A 14 -1.34 13.74 -35.48
CA VAL A 14 -1.43 12.42 -34.84
C VAL A 14 -0.08 12.01 -34.23
N LEU A 15 1.02 12.28 -34.93
CA LEU A 15 2.37 11.98 -34.42
C LEU A 15 2.70 12.86 -33.18
N LEU A 16 2.33 14.15 -33.20
CA LEU A 16 2.48 15.06 -32.06
C LEU A 16 1.65 14.62 -30.85
N LEU A 17 0.42 14.17 -31.08
CA LEU A 17 -0.44 13.64 -30.01
C LEU A 17 0.08 12.34 -29.41
N ALA A 18 0.71 11.47 -30.22
CA ALA A 18 1.31 10.23 -29.77
C ALA A 18 2.53 10.46 -28.86
N VAL A 19 3.31 11.51 -29.09
CA VAL A 19 4.50 11.84 -28.28
C VAL A 19 4.11 12.44 -26.92
N LEU A 20 2.92 13.06 -26.81
CA LEU A 20 2.42 13.65 -25.55
C LEU A 20 1.88 12.62 -24.54
N ALA A 21 1.72 11.36 -24.96
CA ALA A 21 1.19 10.28 -24.09
C ALA A 21 2.27 9.44 -23.40
N CYS A 22 3.57 9.71 -23.63
CA CYS A 22 4.65 8.93 -23.03
C CYS A 22 4.98 9.44 -21.61
N THR A 23 4.80 8.60 -20.60
CA THR A 23 5.44 8.78 -19.29
C THR A 23 6.92 8.43 -19.38
N ILE A 24 7.78 9.24 -18.76
CA ILE A 24 9.23 9.05 -18.74
C ILE A 24 9.58 8.40 -17.40
N ASN A 25 10.07 7.17 -17.43
CA ASN A 25 10.60 6.53 -16.23
C ASN A 25 11.98 7.13 -15.90
N VAL A 26 12.11 7.71 -14.72
CA VAL A 26 13.35 8.37 -14.27
C VAL A 26 14.12 7.53 -13.25
N GLY A 27 13.76 6.26 -13.05
CA GLY A 27 14.44 5.33 -12.17
C GLY A 27 13.79 5.25 -10.78
N GLY A 28 14.63 5.13 -9.74
CA GLY A 28 14.24 4.93 -8.35
C GLY A 28 14.73 3.59 -7.79
N PRO A 29 14.29 3.19 -6.59
CA PRO A 29 14.70 1.94 -5.96
C PRO A 29 14.35 0.73 -6.82
N SER A 30 15.18 -0.32 -6.72
CA SER A 30 14.95 -1.57 -7.45
C SER A 30 13.75 -2.29 -6.86
N LEU A 31 12.80 -2.63 -7.71
CA LEU A 31 11.67 -3.47 -7.31
C LEU A 31 12.16 -4.91 -7.07
N PRO A 32 11.60 -5.63 -6.09
CA PRO A 32 11.87 -7.05 -5.91
C PRO A 32 11.52 -7.86 -7.17
N ASP A 33 12.34 -8.87 -7.48
CA ASP A 33 12.17 -9.69 -8.70
C ASP A 33 10.84 -10.47 -8.68
N GLN A 34 10.40 -10.91 -7.52
CA GLN A 34 9.17 -11.66 -7.36
C GLN A 34 8.02 -10.73 -7.00
N ARG A 35 7.19 -10.41 -7.97
CA ARG A 35 5.97 -9.62 -7.74
C ARG A 35 4.88 -10.42 -7.04
N ILE A 36 4.20 -9.78 -6.12
CA ILE A 36 3.05 -10.32 -5.41
C ILE A 36 1.79 -10.04 -6.23
N PRO A 37 1.01 -11.06 -6.62
CA PRO A 37 -0.20 -10.83 -7.39
C PRO A 37 -1.29 -10.16 -6.54
N VAL A 38 -1.92 -9.14 -7.09
CA VAL A 38 -3.15 -8.55 -6.55
C VAL A 38 -4.32 -9.46 -6.90
N SER A 39 -5.15 -9.81 -5.92
CA SER A 39 -6.31 -10.65 -6.15
C SER A 39 -7.48 -10.32 -5.21
N THR A 40 -8.70 -10.40 -5.74
CA THR A 40 -9.93 -10.28 -4.94
C THR A 40 -10.08 -11.43 -3.94
N GLN A 41 -9.48 -12.59 -4.24
CA GLN A 41 -9.44 -13.72 -3.33
C GLN A 41 -8.65 -13.39 -2.07
N ALA A 42 -7.42 -12.85 -2.21
CA ALA A 42 -6.58 -12.47 -1.06
C ALA A 42 -7.27 -11.39 -0.20
N LEU A 43 -8.00 -10.47 -0.83
CA LEU A 43 -8.81 -9.48 -0.11
C LEU A 43 -9.94 -10.14 0.68
N GLY A 44 -10.67 -11.09 0.10
CA GLY A 44 -11.72 -11.85 0.78
C GLY A 44 -11.18 -12.73 1.91
N GLU A 45 -10.01 -13.33 1.74
CA GLU A 45 -9.32 -14.10 2.77
C GLU A 45 -8.90 -13.22 3.96
N LEU A 46 -8.44 -11.99 3.70
CA LEU A 46 -8.15 -11.02 4.77
C LEU A 46 -9.40 -10.70 5.58
N GLN A 47 -10.52 -10.39 4.91
CA GLN A 47 -11.79 -10.11 5.57
C GLN A 47 -12.26 -11.29 6.42
N THR A 48 -12.15 -12.50 5.88
CA THR A 48 -12.52 -13.73 6.59
C THR A 48 -11.60 -13.97 7.81
N ALA A 49 -10.29 -13.75 7.66
CA ALA A 49 -9.33 -13.88 8.76
C ALA A 49 -9.64 -12.90 9.90
N ILE A 50 -9.97 -11.66 9.57
CA ILE A 50 -10.38 -10.64 10.56
C ILE A 50 -11.65 -11.07 11.28
N GLN A 51 -12.70 -11.47 10.55
CA GLN A 51 -13.96 -11.92 11.14
C GLN A 51 -13.76 -13.14 12.06
N THR A 52 -12.96 -14.11 11.63
CA THR A 52 -12.65 -15.30 12.41
C THR A 52 -11.88 -14.96 13.69
N ALA A 53 -10.89 -14.08 13.60
CA ALA A 53 -10.11 -13.63 14.76
C ALA A 53 -11.00 -12.92 15.78
N VAL A 54 -11.91 -12.04 15.33
CA VAL A 54 -12.85 -11.29 16.16
C VAL A 54 -13.84 -12.23 16.84
N THR A 55 -14.45 -13.14 16.08
CA THR A 55 -15.44 -14.09 16.61
C THR A 55 -14.80 -15.04 17.63
N GLY A 56 -13.59 -15.54 17.33
CA GLY A 56 -12.82 -16.37 18.25
C GLY A 56 -12.47 -15.65 19.55
N ALA A 57 -12.15 -14.37 19.46
CA ALA A 57 -11.81 -13.54 20.61
C ALA A 57 -13.00 -13.28 21.56
N THR A 58 -14.23 -13.26 21.04
CA THR A 58 -15.44 -13.10 21.87
C THR A 58 -15.59 -14.24 22.87
N GLY A 59 -15.15 -15.45 22.52
CA GLY A 59 -15.22 -16.63 23.42
C GLY A 59 -13.98 -16.84 24.28
N SER A 60 -12.78 -16.52 23.76
CA SER A 60 -11.51 -16.78 24.42
C SER A 60 -10.90 -15.57 25.15
N GLY A 61 -11.40 -14.38 24.87
CA GLY A 61 -10.81 -13.12 25.35
C GLY A 61 -9.50 -12.75 24.64
N GLN A 62 -9.01 -13.58 23.72
CA GLN A 62 -7.75 -13.38 23.02
C GLN A 62 -7.97 -13.30 21.50
N LEU A 63 -7.48 -12.22 20.89
CA LEU A 63 -7.45 -12.03 19.43
C LEU A 63 -6.10 -12.50 18.90
N THR A 64 -6.11 -13.32 17.87
CA THR A 64 -4.91 -13.65 17.08
C THR A 64 -5.25 -13.49 15.61
N LEU A 65 -4.52 -12.61 14.92
CA LEU A 65 -4.70 -12.34 13.49
C LEU A 65 -3.36 -12.49 12.79
N VAL A 66 -3.34 -13.26 11.71
CA VAL A 66 -2.18 -13.39 10.83
C VAL A 66 -2.55 -12.83 9.45
N ILE A 67 -1.73 -11.93 8.94
CA ILE A 67 -1.89 -11.27 7.65
C ILE A 67 -0.67 -11.57 6.78
N THR A 68 -0.90 -11.89 5.51
CA THR A 68 0.14 -12.23 4.54
C THR A 68 0.43 -11.08 3.58
N GLU A 69 1.57 -11.14 2.89
CA GLU A 69 1.94 -10.15 1.86
C GLU A 69 0.90 -10.02 0.74
N PRO A 70 0.34 -11.10 0.15
CA PRO A 70 -0.72 -10.97 -0.85
C PRO A 70 -1.98 -10.27 -0.34
N GLN A 71 -2.34 -10.51 0.92
CA GLN A 71 -3.49 -9.85 1.55
C GLN A 71 -3.26 -8.36 1.73
N LEU A 72 -2.07 -7.97 2.24
CA LEU A 72 -1.71 -6.55 2.41
C LEU A 72 -1.58 -5.84 1.06
N THR A 73 -0.93 -6.47 0.08
CA THR A 73 -0.78 -5.92 -1.26
C THR A 73 -2.14 -5.67 -1.91
N SER A 74 -3.04 -6.67 -1.86
CA SER A 74 -4.38 -6.55 -2.45
C SER A 74 -5.25 -5.54 -1.73
N TYR A 75 -5.12 -5.44 -0.42
CA TYR A 75 -5.83 -4.44 0.38
C TYR A 75 -5.37 -3.02 0.06
N LEU A 76 -4.05 -2.80 0.00
CA LEU A 76 -3.48 -1.50 -0.32
C LEU A 76 -3.82 -1.07 -1.76
N ASP A 77 -3.79 -2.01 -2.71
CA ASP A 77 -4.20 -1.76 -4.09
C ASP A 77 -5.67 -1.31 -4.17
N ASN A 78 -6.55 -1.97 -3.44
CA ASN A 78 -7.97 -1.61 -3.37
C ASN A 78 -8.18 -0.21 -2.76
N LEU A 79 -7.42 0.15 -1.72
CA LEU A 79 -7.48 1.49 -1.14
C LEU A 79 -7.01 2.55 -2.12
N LEU A 80 -5.86 2.35 -2.77
CA LEU A 80 -5.30 3.31 -3.72
C LEU A 80 -6.19 3.48 -4.95
N GLN A 81 -6.88 2.43 -5.41
CA GLN A 81 -7.84 2.52 -6.53
C GLN A 81 -9.10 3.32 -6.17
N ALA A 82 -9.46 3.39 -4.90
CA ALA A 82 -10.59 4.22 -4.43
C ALA A 82 -10.26 5.71 -4.35
N GLU A 83 -8.96 6.06 -4.33
CA GLU A 83 -8.48 7.44 -4.28
C GLU A 83 -8.55 8.09 -5.67
N SER A 84 -9.04 9.32 -5.75
CA SER A 84 -9.07 10.08 -7.03
C SER A 84 -7.67 10.48 -7.50
N GLN A 85 -6.73 10.66 -6.57
CA GLN A 85 -5.34 11.01 -6.81
C GLN A 85 -4.44 10.23 -5.85
N PRO A 86 -4.19 8.95 -6.14
CA PRO A 86 -3.36 8.13 -5.27
C PRO A 86 -1.91 8.65 -5.28
N LEU A 87 -1.26 8.56 -4.13
CA LEU A 87 0.13 8.97 -3.96
C LEU A 87 1.08 8.17 -4.86
N PHE A 88 0.74 6.93 -5.11
CA PHE A 88 1.44 6.00 -5.99
C PHE A 88 0.47 4.90 -6.47
N THR A 89 0.89 4.13 -7.44
CA THR A 89 0.15 3.01 -8.05
C THR A 89 0.97 1.73 -8.00
N GLU A 90 0.37 0.61 -8.39
CA GLU A 90 1.01 -0.71 -8.43
C GLU A 90 1.69 -1.10 -7.10
N PRO A 91 0.98 -1.06 -5.96
CA PRO A 91 1.59 -1.36 -4.67
C PRO A 91 2.08 -2.80 -4.59
N GLN A 92 3.21 -2.98 -3.92
CA GLN A 92 3.78 -4.28 -3.58
C GLN A 92 4.23 -4.21 -2.12
N VAL A 93 3.68 -5.05 -1.27
CA VAL A 93 3.98 -5.05 0.17
C VAL A 93 4.76 -6.29 0.54
N TYR A 94 5.99 -6.10 1.01
CA TYR A 94 6.86 -7.16 1.51
C TYR A 94 7.04 -7.03 3.02
N LEU A 95 7.04 -8.17 3.68
CA LEU A 95 7.24 -8.30 5.12
C LEU A 95 8.60 -8.96 5.34
N ARG A 96 9.60 -8.17 5.71
CA ARG A 96 11.00 -8.63 5.83
C ARG A 96 11.68 -7.97 7.02
N ASN A 97 12.49 -8.74 7.74
CA ASN A 97 13.36 -8.21 8.80
C ASN A 97 12.65 -7.36 9.87
N GLY A 98 11.42 -7.70 10.22
CA GLY A 98 10.63 -6.93 11.19
C GLY A 98 10.02 -5.62 10.62
N GLN A 99 10.10 -5.41 9.32
CA GLN A 99 9.66 -4.20 8.63
C GLN A 99 8.59 -4.50 7.58
N ILE A 100 7.77 -3.49 7.31
CA ILE A 100 6.82 -3.47 6.20
C ILE A 100 7.46 -2.60 5.11
N GLN A 101 7.80 -3.21 3.99
CA GLN A 101 8.37 -2.55 2.82
C GLN A 101 7.30 -2.42 1.75
N VAL A 102 6.97 -1.20 1.37
CA VAL A 102 5.96 -0.90 0.35
C VAL A 102 6.66 -0.31 -0.85
N PHE A 103 6.57 -0.98 -1.99
CA PHE A 103 7.03 -0.50 -3.28
C PHE A 103 5.84 -0.07 -4.13
N GLY A 104 6.10 0.79 -5.11
CA GLY A 104 5.08 1.23 -6.05
C GLY A 104 5.66 2.15 -7.12
N LEU A 105 4.78 2.77 -7.90
CA LEU A 105 5.11 3.75 -8.92
C LEU A 105 4.50 5.10 -8.56
N ALA A 106 5.32 6.10 -8.29
CA ALA A 106 4.88 7.48 -8.14
C ALA A 106 4.97 8.21 -9.49
N GLN A 107 4.01 9.09 -9.73
CA GLN A 107 3.96 9.90 -10.93
C GLN A 107 3.86 11.37 -10.58
N GLN A 108 4.69 12.19 -11.22
CA GLN A 108 4.62 13.64 -11.13
C GLN A 108 4.70 14.25 -12.52
N GLY A 109 3.56 14.73 -13.02
CA GLY A 109 3.44 15.18 -14.41
C GLY A 109 3.73 14.05 -15.39
N TYR A 110 4.75 14.21 -16.22
CA TYR A 110 5.19 13.18 -17.18
C TYR A 110 6.26 12.24 -16.64
N PHE A 111 6.76 12.48 -15.44
CA PHE A 111 7.80 11.67 -14.83
C PHE A 111 7.19 10.59 -13.94
N GLN A 112 7.75 9.39 -14.03
CA GLN A 112 7.40 8.23 -13.22
C GLN A 112 8.66 7.65 -12.61
N ALA A 113 8.61 7.28 -11.32
CA ALA A 113 9.70 6.64 -10.63
C ALA A 113 9.20 5.50 -9.76
N ASN A 114 10.05 4.48 -9.59
CA ASN A 114 9.84 3.50 -8.53
C ASN A 114 10.03 4.18 -7.19
N ILE A 115 9.21 3.75 -6.21
CA ILE A 115 9.32 4.22 -4.83
C ILE A 115 9.44 3.04 -3.88
N GLU A 116 10.07 3.31 -2.74
CA GLU A 116 10.11 2.42 -1.58
C GLU A 116 9.78 3.22 -0.31
N ILE A 117 8.84 2.70 0.46
CA ILE A 117 8.46 3.23 1.77
C ILE A 117 8.67 2.11 2.79
N VAL A 118 9.52 2.32 3.78
CA VAL A 118 9.79 1.36 4.84
C VAL A 118 9.18 1.84 6.14
N VAL A 119 8.37 0.99 6.73
CA VAL A 119 7.63 1.26 7.96
C VAL A 119 7.92 0.18 8.99
N THR A 120 8.12 0.57 10.24
CA THR A 120 8.09 -0.34 11.38
C THR A 120 6.75 -0.21 12.09
N ALA A 121 6.17 -1.34 12.47
CA ALA A 121 4.94 -1.41 13.23
C ALA A 121 5.17 -2.16 14.53
N GLY A 122 4.61 -1.68 15.61
CA GLY A 122 4.73 -2.26 16.94
C GLY A 122 3.55 -1.90 17.82
N VAL A 123 3.64 -2.25 19.09
CA VAL A 123 2.64 -1.93 20.11
C VAL A 123 3.28 -1.05 21.17
N ASP A 124 2.62 0.04 21.54
CA ASP A 124 3.08 0.92 22.60
C ASP A 124 2.74 0.38 24.01
N ALA A 125 3.21 1.07 25.05
CA ALA A 125 2.96 0.70 26.44
C ALA A 125 1.46 0.73 26.81
N GLN A 126 0.62 1.43 26.04
CA GLN A 126 -0.82 1.52 26.21
C GLN A 126 -1.57 0.42 25.47
N GLY A 127 -0.86 -0.43 24.69
CA GLY A 127 -1.46 -1.47 23.86
C GLY A 127 -2.12 -0.91 22.59
N GLN A 128 -1.59 0.21 22.08
CA GLN A 128 -2.03 0.80 20.83
C GLN A 128 -1.02 0.52 19.72
N LEU A 129 -1.49 0.50 18.48
CA LEU A 129 -0.64 0.37 17.31
C LEU A 129 0.28 1.59 17.19
N LYS A 130 1.58 1.34 17.19
CA LYS A 130 2.61 2.35 16.94
C LYS A 130 3.24 2.10 15.58
N ILE A 131 3.29 3.14 14.75
CA ILE A 131 3.84 3.08 13.40
C ILE A 131 4.92 4.15 13.26
N GLU A 132 6.05 3.76 12.71
CA GLU A 132 7.15 4.66 12.45
C GLU A 132 7.61 4.51 11.00
N LEU A 133 7.62 5.63 10.26
CA LEU A 133 8.24 5.72 8.95
C LEU A 133 9.77 5.68 9.14
N THR A 134 10.39 4.60 8.66
CA THR A 134 11.83 4.38 8.78
C THR A 134 12.59 5.04 7.62
N SER A 135 12.10 4.86 6.40
CA SER A 135 12.66 5.50 5.20
C SER A 135 11.60 5.68 4.12
N ALA A 136 11.86 6.63 3.22
CA ALA A 136 11.07 6.81 2.01
C ALA A 136 12.01 7.24 0.88
N ASP A 137 12.05 6.46 -0.17
CA ASP A 137 12.84 6.71 -1.38
C ASP A 137 11.89 6.86 -2.57
N PHE A 138 11.91 8.00 -3.21
CA PHE A 138 11.11 8.34 -4.39
C PHE A 138 12.01 8.50 -5.63
N GLY A 139 13.24 7.98 -5.57
CA GLY A 139 14.22 8.17 -6.61
C GLY A 139 14.48 9.65 -6.87
N PRO A 140 14.51 10.09 -8.14
CA PRO A 140 14.69 11.50 -8.49
C PRO A 140 13.50 12.40 -8.22
N LEU A 141 12.32 11.82 -7.90
CA LEU A 141 11.14 12.62 -7.59
C LEU A 141 11.20 13.16 -6.16
N PRO A 142 10.66 14.36 -5.90
CA PRO A 142 10.60 14.88 -4.55
C PRO A 142 9.65 14.04 -3.69
N VAL A 143 10.08 13.78 -2.45
CA VAL A 143 9.20 13.13 -1.47
C VAL A 143 8.02 14.05 -1.16
N PRO A 144 6.77 13.59 -1.28
CA PRO A 144 5.60 14.41 -1.01
C PRO A 144 5.59 14.99 0.41
N VAL A 145 5.27 16.26 0.53
CA VAL A 145 5.08 16.92 1.83
C VAL A 145 3.91 16.24 2.55
N GLY A 146 4.10 15.90 3.82
CA GLY A 146 3.06 15.20 4.61
C GLY A 146 3.00 13.68 4.38
N LEU A 147 3.95 13.07 3.63
CA LEU A 147 3.97 11.63 3.42
C LEU A 147 3.87 10.84 4.73
N LYS A 148 4.61 11.24 5.76
CA LYS A 148 4.57 10.59 7.08
C LYS A 148 3.15 10.58 7.66
N ASP A 149 2.47 11.72 7.59
CA ASP A 149 1.11 11.86 8.14
C ASP A 149 0.12 11.07 7.29
N ALA A 150 0.25 11.09 5.97
CA ALA A 150 -0.58 10.31 5.05
C ALA A 150 -0.42 8.80 5.27
N VAL A 151 0.82 8.30 5.40
CA VAL A 151 1.09 6.89 5.69
C VAL A 151 0.52 6.50 7.05
N THR A 152 0.75 7.32 8.07
CA THR A 152 0.22 7.08 9.42
C THR A 152 -1.31 7.06 9.42
N ALA A 153 -1.97 8.01 8.75
CA ALA A 153 -3.42 8.07 8.62
C ALA A 153 -3.98 6.86 7.87
N ALA A 154 -3.37 6.47 6.73
CA ALA A 154 -3.81 5.32 5.95
C ALA A 154 -3.73 4.00 6.75
N ILE A 155 -2.67 3.82 7.55
CA ILE A 155 -2.52 2.63 8.37
C ILE A 155 -3.48 2.68 9.58
N GLN A 156 -3.70 3.85 10.18
CA GLN A 156 -4.71 4.01 11.23
C GLN A 156 -6.12 3.74 10.69
N GLU A 157 -6.44 4.23 9.49
CA GLU A 157 -7.72 3.96 8.84
C GLU A 157 -7.88 2.47 8.51
N ALA A 158 -6.84 1.82 7.99
CA ALA A 158 -6.83 0.38 7.76
C ALA A 158 -7.05 -0.39 9.08
N TYR A 159 -6.39 0.03 10.16
CA TYR A 159 -6.55 -0.57 11.47
C TYR A 159 -7.94 -0.31 12.07
N THR A 160 -8.45 0.91 11.99
CA THR A 160 -9.78 1.27 12.51
C THR A 160 -10.91 0.86 11.59
N GLY A 161 -10.73 0.89 10.27
CA GLY A 161 -11.73 0.52 9.28
C GLY A 161 -11.88 -1.00 9.10
N ALA A 162 -10.80 -1.70 8.77
CA ALA A 162 -10.81 -3.14 8.54
C ALA A 162 -11.00 -3.97 9.82
N VAL A 163 -10.41 -3.50 10.94
CA VAL A 163 -10.49 -4.13 12.27
C VAL A 163 -11.43 -3.36 13.20
N GLY A 164 -12.01 -2.27 12.74
CA GLY A 164 -12.70 -1.19 13.43
C GLY A 164 -13.53 -1.52 14.67
N PRO A 165 -14.66 -2.22 14.56
CA PRO A 165 -15.45 -2.56 15.73
C PRO A 165 -14.72 -3.49 16.71
N ALA A 166 -13.81 -4.31 16.18
CA ALA A 166 -12.96 -5.20 16.98
C ALA A 166 -11.81 -4.48 17.66
N ALA A 167 -11.16 -3.53 16.96
CA ALA A 167 -10.04 -2.76 17.53
C ALA A 167 -10.43 -1.95 18.77
N VAL A 168 -11.66 -1.44 18.81
CA VAL A 168 -12.18 -0.65 19.95
C VAL A 168 -12.32 -1.51 21.22
N GLY A 169 -12.59 -2.81 21.08
CA GLY A 169 -12.76 -3.76 22.19
C GLY A 169 -11.48 -4.46 22.66
N PHE A 170 -10.37 -4.32 21.92
CA PHE A 170 -9.13 -5.05 22.20
C PHE A 170 -7.97 -4.12 22.56
N ARG A 171 -7.10 -4.62 23.42
CA ARG A 171 -5.78 -4.07 23.70
C ARG A 171 -4.76 -4.95 22.98
N LEU A 172 -3.91 -4.35 22.16
CA LEU A 172 -2.83 -5.09 21.51
C LEU A 172 -1.78 -5.50 22.55
N GLU A 173 -1.32 -6.74 22.44
CA GLU A 173 -0.23 -7.29 23.26
C GLU A 173 1.07 -7.37 22.46
N SER A 174 0.98 -7.80 21.20
CA SER A 174 2.14 -7.87 20.32
C SER A 174 1.77 -7.72 18.86
N LEU A 175 2.72 -7.18 18.09
CA LEU A 175 2.73 -7.18 16.65
C LEU A 175 4.11 -7.61 16.19
N ASN A 176 4.18 -8.69 15.44
CA ASN A 176 5.42 -9.25 14.93
C ASN A 176 5.36 -9.36 13.42
N VAL A 177 6.33 -8.77 12.75
CA VAL A 177 6.55 -8.90 11.32
C VAL A 177 7.67 -9.92 11.10
N THR A 178 7.34 -10.98 10.40
CA THR A 178 8.29 -12.03 9.98
C THR A 178 8.25 -12.13 8.46
N ASP A 179 9.18 -12.89 7.87
CA ASP A 179 9.22 -13.02 6.42
C ASP A 179 7.91 -13.61 5.87
N GLY A 180 7.24 -12.81 5.04
CA GLY A 180 6.00 -13.17 4.37
C GLY A 180 4.70 -12.99 5.15
N LYS A 181 4.75 -12.69 6.47
CA LYS A 181 3.54 -12.55 7.31
C LYS A 181 3.71 -11.61 8.49
N MET A 182 2.62 -11.00 8.89
CA MET A 182 2.50 -10.21 10.11
C MET A 182 1.51 -10.88 11.07
N SER A 183 1.89 -11.02 12.32
CA SER A 183 1.05 -11.60 13.38
C SER A 183 0.70 -10.53 14.40
N ILE A 184 -0.57 -10.40 14.71
CA ILE A 184 -1.12 -9.45 15.68
C ILE A 184 -1.80 -10.27 16.78
N VAL A 185 -1.43 -10.00 18.03
CA VAL A 185 -2.07 -10.58 19.20
C VAL A 185 -2.64 -9.46 20.06
N GLY A 186 -3.85 -9.65 20.52
CA GLY A 186 -4.54 -8.71 21.39
C GLY A 186 -5.42 -9.43 22.41
N ARG A 187 -5.90 -8.68 23.41
CA ARG A 187 -6.82 -9.19 24.44
C ARG A 187 -8.00 -8.23 24.59
N THR A 188 -9.16 -8.78 24.91
CA THR A 188 -10.34 -7.98 25.26
C THR A 188 -10.05 -7.09 26.48
N LYS A 189 -10.53 -5.85 26.41
CA LYS A 189 -10.46 -4.90 27.53
C LYS A 189 -11.39 -5.28 28.66
#